data_d94920c29048c4740208a2216e584e11
#
_entry.id   d94920c29048c4740208a2216e584e11
#
_cell.length_a   1.000
_cell.length_b   1.000
_cell.length_c   1.000
_cell.angle_alpha   90.00
_cell.angle_beta   90.00
_cell.angle_gamma   90.00
#
_symmetry.space_group_name_H-M   'P 1'
#
loop_
_entity.id
_entity.type
_entity.pdbx_description
1 polymer ?
#
loop_
_entity_poly.entity_id
_entity_poly.type
_entity_poly.pdbx_seq_one_letter_code
_entity_poly.pdbx_strand_id
1 'polypeptide(L)'
;MSAAARLPTVALVGRPNVGKSTLLNRIVGRREAIVEERPGVTRDRKAVEADWIGRSFMVVDTGGYSAGGGALETSVSAQSERAWSEADVVLLVVDVTVGLTPGDAAVAERVRRTGATVLVVANKVDGEARESDVWEFVKLGLGDPWPVSALHGRRAGDLLDEVVARLPPAAEDEDGAAAAGPGGDTATDADRVPAVAIVGRPNVGKSTLFNRLIGDQRSVVHDLPGTTRDSIDTEVETPEGRIRFVDTAGMRRRSRIDAGTEYYSLVRALRAVDSADLAVLVIDASEGVTHQDQRLAERIDASGNPTVILLNKWEVLDAEARADVSAQVADRLHFLATAPVIKGSALTGKAIHQLVPALAQAVDAYRRRVPTRELNQVLQAAQAAHPAPVGRILYATQGAAEPPTFTLFANRELPPTYLRYLERRLREHFELGNTPVKLRVRRR
;
A
#
# COMPACT_ATOMS: atom_id res chain seq x y z
N MET A 1 -31.84 3.20 -23.58
CA MET A 1 -30.84 2.26 -23.03
C MET A 1 -29.50 2.98 -23.14
N SER A 2 -29.08 3.64 -22.07
CA SER A 2 -27.80 4.38 -22.01
C SER A 2 -26.65 3.39 -22.03
N ALA A 3 -25.70 3.55 -22.95
CA ALA A 3 -24.44 2.78 -22.97
C ALA A 3 -23.67 3.16 -21.70
N ALA A 4 -23.53 2.24 -20.77
CA ALA A 4 -22.67 2.43 -19.61
C ALA A 4 -21.27 2.79 -20.09
N ALA A 5 -20.75 3.93 -19.65
CA ALA A 5 -19.42 4.43 -20.03
C ALA A 5 -18.38 3.36 -19.69
N ARG A 6 -17.65 2.87 -20.69
CA ARG A 6 -16.59 1.86 -20.52
C ARG A 6 -15.40 2.51 -19.80
N LEU A 7 -14.96 1.91 -18.67
CA LEU A 7 -13.74 2.34 -18.02
C LEU A 7 -12.54 2.21 -18.97
N PRO A 8 -11.62 3.19 -19.00
CA PRO A 8 -10.36 3.08 -19.72
C PRO A 8 -9.59 1.82 -19.34
N THR A 9 -8.89 1.21 -20.28
CA THR A 9 -8.22 -0.07 -20.09
C THR A 9 -6.69 0.06 -20.22
N VAL A 10 -5.97 -0.47 -19.25
CA VAL A 10 -4.50 -0.55 -19.21
C VAL A 10 -4.07 -2.01 -19.32
N ALA A 11 -3.33 -2.39 -20.35
CA ALA A 11 -2.84 -3.75 -20.56
C ALA A 11 -1.40 -3.92 -20.05
N LEU A 12 -1.13 -4.95 -19.24
CA LEU A 12 0.23 -5.35 -18.86
C LEU A 12 0.77 -6.39 -19.85
N VAL A 13 1.88 -6.07 -20.49
CA VAL A 13 2.50 -6.86 -21.55
C VAL A 13 3.98 -7.08 -21.23
N GLY A 14 4.55 -8.18 -21.67
CA GLY A 14 5.96 -8.51 -21.46
C GLY A 14 6.20 -9.99 -21.33
N ARG A 15 7.46 -10.41 -21.35
CA ARG A 15 7.87 -11.81 -21.20
C ARG A 15 7.43 -12.42 -19.86
N PRO A 16 7.40 -13.74 -19.74
CA PRO A 16 7.24 -14.41 -18.44
C PRO A 16 8.32 -13.94 -17.43
N ASN A 17 7.98 -13.86 -16.16
CA ASN A 17 8.87 -13.55 -15.04
C ASN A 17 9.48 -12.13 -14.99
N VAL A 18 9.08 -11.20 -15.86
CA VAL A 18 9.49 -9.78 -15.76
C VAL A 18 8.80 -9.03 -14.61
N GLY A 19 7.83 -9.66 -13.93
CA GLY A 19 7.15 -9.11 -12.77
C GLY A 19 5.80 -8.43 -13.06
N LYS A 20 5.10 -8.80 -14.15
CA LYS A 20 3.78 -8.26 -14.50
C LYS A 20 2.75 -8.41 -13.38
N SER A 21 2.59 -9.62 -12.83
CA SER A 21 1.63 -9.88 -11.75
C SER A 21 2.02 -9.16 -10.45
N THR A 22 3.33 -8.97 -10.19
CA THR A 22 3.80 -8.16 -9.06
C THR A 22 3.44 -6.69 -9.28
N LEU A 23 3.60 -6.19 -10.51
CA LEU A 23 3.22 -4.83 -10.88
C LEU A 23 1.70 -4.64 -10.83
N LEU A 24 0.91 -5.62 -11.32
CA LEU A 24 -0.54 -5.61 -11.19
C LEU A 24 -0.96 -5.47 -9.73
N ASN A 25 -0.44 -6.33 -8.85
CA ASN A 25 -0.75 -6.28 -7.42
C ASN A 25 -0.33 -4.95 -6.78
N ARG A 26 0.72 -4.33 -7.28
CA ARG A 26 1.18 -3.01 -6.83
C ARG A 26 0.28 -1.88 -7.32
N ILE A 27 -0.23 -1.95 -8.55
CA ILE A 27 -1.15 -0.97 -9.16
C ILE A 27 -2.51 -1.02 -8.48
N VAL A 28 -3.07 -2.21 -8.35
CA VAL A 28 -4.38 -2.43 -7.72
C VAL A 28 -4.34 -2.07 -6.23
N GLY A 29 -3.15 -2.04 -5.65
CA GLY A 29 -2.95 -1.79 -4.24
C GLY A 29 -3.36 -2.99 -3.39
N ARG A 30 -3.59 -2.76 -2.08
CA ARG A 30 -4.03 -3.79 -1.13
C ARG A 30 -5.55 -4.01 -1.15
N ARG A 31 -6.27 -3.42 -2.10
CA ARG A 31 -7.69 -3.69 -2.28
C ARG A 31 -7.84 -5.10 -2.82
N GLU A 32 -8.66 -5.89 -2.17
CA GLU A 32 -9.11 -7.17 -2.68
C GLU A 32 -9.68 -6.93 -4.07
N ALA A 33 -9.04 -7.56 -5.07
CA ALA A 33 -9.56 -7.55 -6.41
C ALA A 33 -10.94 -8.21 -6.36
N ILE A 34 -12.00 -7.44 -6.49
CA ILE A 34 -13.30 -7.96 -6.82
C ILE A 34 -13.13 -8.48 -8.25
N VAL A 35 -12.86 -9.77 -8.36
CA VAL A 35 -12.91 -10.49 -9.64
C VAL A 35 -14.38 -10.59 -9.99
N GLU A 36 -14.96 -9.56 -10.58
CA GLU A 36 -16.23 -9.71 -11.26
C GLU A 36 -15.98 -10.58 -12.50
N GLU A 37 -16.29 -11.88 -12.38
CA GLU A 37 -16.51 -12.74 -13.53
C GLU A 37 -17.77 -12.25 -14.24
N ARG A 38 -17.64 -11.31 -15.16
CA ARG A 38 -18.75 -10.99 -16.06
C ARG A 38 -18.95 -12.17 -17.00
N PRO A 39 -20.19 -12.72 -17.08
CA PRO A 39 -20.50 -13.79 -18.04
C PRO A 39 -20.26 -13.26 -19.46
N GLY A 40 -19.30 -13.88 -20.19
CA GLY A 40 -18.94 -13.49 -21.56
C GLY A 40 -17.49 -13.12 -21.79
N VAL A 41 -16.66 -12.98 -20.76
CA VAL A 41 -15.20 -12.82 -20.87
C VAL A 41 -14.55 -14.17 -20.58
N THR A 42 -13.81 -14.69 -21.54
CA THR A 42 -13.17 -16.01 -21.49
C THR A 42 -12.28 -16.19 -20.26
N ARG A 43 -12.26 -17.39 -19.68
CA ARG A 43 -11.69 -17.88 -18.42
C ARG A 43 -10.21 -17.53 -18.10
N ASP A 44 -9.48 -16.80 -18.96
CA ASP A 44 -8.02 -16.67 -18.91
C ASP A 44 -7.48 -15.25 -18.72
N ARG A 45 -8.33 -14.22 -18.46
CA ARG A 45 -7.90 -12.83 -18.27
C ARG A 45 -8.23 -12.35 -16.86
N LYS A 46 -7.22 -11.94 -16.09
CA LYS A 46 -7.44 -11.19 -14.86
C LYS A 46 -7.60 -9.72 -15.22
N ALA A 47 -8.82 -9.23 -15.30
CA ALA A 47 -9.12 -7.81 -15.40
C ALA A 47 -9.51 -7.32 -14.01
N VAL A 48 -8.85 -6.28 -13.53
CA VAL A 48 -9.05 -5.75 -12.19
C VAL A 48 -9.19 -4.24 -12.28
N GLU A 49 -10.19 -3.70 -11.59
CA GLU A 49 -10.37 -2.27 -11.49
C GLU A 49 -9.31 -1.65 -10.56
N ALA A 50 -8.73 -0.55 -11.00
CA ALA A 50 -7.78 0.24 -10.23
C ALA A 50 -8.23 1.71 -10.23
N ASP A 51 -7.93 2.41 -9.14
CA ASP A 51 -8.13 3.85 -9.01
C ASP A 51 -6.80 4.56 -8.74
N TRP A 52 -6.56 5.66 -9.43
CA TRP A 52 -5.40 6.51 -9.17
C TRP A 52 -5.76 7.98 -9.34
N ILE A 53 -5.61 8.75 -8.27
CA ILE A 53 -5.92 10.20 -8.22
C ILE A 53 -7.38 10.49 -8.63
N GLY A 54 -8.32 9.64 -8.18
CA GLY A 54 -9.74 9.81 -8.50
C GLY A 54 -10.09 9.43 -9.95
N ARG A 55 -9.23 8.69 -10.63
CA ARG A 55 -9.44 8.18 -11.97
C ARG A 55 -9.48 6.66 -11.95
N SER A 56 -10.65 6.08 -12.21
CA SER A 56 -10.82 4.63 -12.29
C SER A 56 -10.49 4.13 -13.70
N PHE A 57 -9.83 2.98 -13.78
CA PHE A 57 -9.48 2.28 -15.01
C PHE A 57 -9.34 0.78 -14.78
N MET A 58 -9.50 -0.01 -15.84
CA MET A 58 -9.31 -1.46 -15.80
C MET A 58 -7.86 -1.82 -16.09
N VAL A 59 -7.24 -2.65 -15.26
CA VAL A 59 -5.92 -3.24 -15.53
C VAL A 59 -6.10 -4.70 -15.95
N VAL A 60 -5.55 -5.05 -17.10
CA VAL A 60 -5.64 -6.41 -17.67
C VAL A 60 -4.25 -7.04 -17.68
N ASP A 61 -4.07 -8.13 -16.93
CA ASP A 61 -2.85 -8.95 -17.00
C ASP A 61 -2.99 -9.96 -18.15
N THR A 62 -2.18 -9.80 -19.19
CA THR A 62 -2.15 -10.72 -20.33
C THR A 62 -1.19 -11.90 -20.13
N GLY A 63 -0.60 -12.02 -18.94
CA GLY A 63 0.50 -12.97 -18.63
C GLY A 63 0.11 -14.26 -17.95
N GLY A 64 -1.16 -14.65 -17.92
CA GLY A 64 -1.64 -15.91 -17.30
C GLY A 64 -1.32 -17.19 -18.03
N TYR A 65 -0.51 -17.21 -19.09
CA TYR A 65 -0.21 -18.40 -19.88
C TYR A 65 1.15 -19.01 -19.51
N SER A 66 1.14 -20.05 -18.68
CA SER A 66 2.18 -21.06 -18.60
C SER A 66 1.83 -22.19 -19.55
N ALA A 67 2.37 -22.15 -20.76
CA ALA A 67 2.32 -23.31 -21.64
C ALA A 67 3.27 -24.38 -21.11
N GLY A 68 2.73 -25.55 -20.80
CA GLY A 68 3.53 -26.76 -20.60
C GLY A 68 4.26 -27.13 -21.88
N GLY A 69 5.58 -27.34 -21.77
CA GLY A 69 6.41 -28.24 -22.57
C GLY A 69 6.66 -27.90 -24.03
N GLY A 70 7.87 -27.45 -24.34
CA GLY A 70 8.48 -27.60 -25.68
C GLY A 70 8.96 -26.28 -26.27
N ALA A 71 10.25 -26.20 -26.48
CA ALA A 71 11.09 -25.35 -27.33
C ALA A 71 10.44 -24.16 -28.06
N LEU A 72 10.95 -22.94 -27.73
CA LEU A 72 11.24 -21.84 -28.65
C LEU A 72 10.16 -21.45 -29.70
N GLU A 73 8.92 -21.18 -29.24
CA GLU A 73 8.06 -20.24 -29.95
C GLU A 73 7.13 -19.61 -28.94
N THR A 74 7.40 -18.33 -28.61
CA THR A 74 6.50 -17.45 -27.89
C THR A 74 5.30 -17.14 -28.81
N SER A 75 4.39 -18.10 -28.96
CA SER A 75 3.11 -17.82 -29.60
C SER A 75 2.29 -16.96 -28.61
N VAL A 76 2.46 -15.65 -28.75
CA VAL A 76 1.49 -14.69 -28.21
C VAL A 76 0.16 -15.07 -28.86
N SER A 77 -0.80 -15.53 -28.06
CA SER A 77 -2.08 -15.94 -28.62
C SER A 77 -2.76 -14.74 -29.27
N ALA A 78 -3.51 -14.97 -30.36
CA ALA A 78 -4.30 -13.93 -31.03
C ALA A 78 -5.22 -13.18 -30.04
N GLN A 79 -5.51 -13.80 -28.92
CA GLN A 79 -6.29 -13.28 -27.82
C GLN A 79 -5.54 -12.23 -26.97
N SER A 80 -4.23 -12.38 -26.83
CA SER A 80 -3.37 -11.36 -26.18
C SER A 80 -3.21 -10.13 -27.07
N GLU A 81 -3.04 -10.32 -28.38
CA GLU A 81 -2.93 -9.21 -29.34
C GLU A 81 -4.23 -8.38 -29.40
N ARG A 82 -5.40 -9.02 -29.30
CA ARG A 82 -6.67 -8.31 -29.16
C ARG A 82 -6.73 -7.45 -27.90
N ALA A 83 -6.25 -7.98 -26.76
CA ALA A 83 -6.24 -7.21 -25.52
C ALA A 83 -5.34 -5.96 -25.62
N TRP A 84 -4.23 -6.05 -26.36
CA TRP A 84 -3.33 -4.91 -26.57
C TRP A 84 -3.91 -3.86 -27.51
N SER A 85 -4.61 -4.30 -28.56
CA SER A 85 -5.25 -3.39 -29.51
C SER A 85 -6.52 -2.71 -28.97
N GLU A 86 -7.17 -3.33 -27.97
CA GLU A 86 -8.34 -2.78 -27.30
C GLU A 86 -8.01 -1.90 -26.10
N ALA A 87 -6.74 -1.90 -25.64
CA ALA A 87 -6.30 -1.13 -24.49
C ALA A 87 -6.01 0.34 -24.86
N ASP A 88 -6.39 1.25 -23.97
CA ASP A 88 -6.10 2.68 -24.11
C ASP A 88 -4.63 2.98 -23.82
N VAL A 89 -4.02 2.23 -22.89
CA VAL A 89 -2.59 2.31 -22.58
C VAL A 89 -2.01 0.89 -22.42
N VAL A 90 -0.83 0.66 -22.97
CA VAL A 90 -0.08 -0.58 -22.86
C VAL A 90 1.17 -0.36 -22.03
N LEU A 91 1.35 -1.10 -20.95
CA LEU A 91 2.57 -1.13 -20.14
C LEU A 91 3.44 -2.30 -20.61
N LEU A 92 4.48 -2.04 -21.39
CA LEU A 92 5.48 -3.03 -21.76
C LEU A 92 6.48 -3.20 -20.62
N VAL A 93 6.32 -4.26 -19.83
CA VAL A 93 7.16 -4.55 -18.66
C VAL A 93 8.40 -5.34 -19.10
N VAL A 94 9.58 -4.81 -18.79
CA VAL A 94 10.88 -5.44 -19.04
C VAL A 94 11.66 -5.60 -17.73
N ASP A 95 12.64 -6.50 -17.70
CA ASP A 95 13.43 -6.85 -16.53
C ASP A 95 14.84 -6.28 -16.64
N VAL A 96 15.16 -5.27 -15.82
CA VAL A 96 16.48 -4.62 -15.81
C VAL A 96 17.61 -5.58 -15.40
N THR A 97 17.29 -6.59 -14.57
CA THR A 97 18.31 -7.53 -14.08
C THR A 97 18.84 -8.46 -15.16
N VAL A 98 18.07 -8.65 -16.22
CA VAL A 98 18.42 -9.53 -17.35
C VAL A 98 18.97 -8.72 -18.54
N GLY A 99 18.62 -7.42 -18.59
CA GLY A 99 18.90 -6.55 -19.74
C GLY A 99 17.97 -6.80 -20.92
N LEU A 100 18.24 -6.10 -22.03
CA LEU A 100 17.42 -6.19 -23.25
C LEU A 100 17.62 -7.53 -23.94
N THR A 101 16.53 -8.25 -24.18
CA THR A 101 16.55 -9.56 -24.86
C THR A 101 15.83 -9.51 -26.20
N PRO A 102 16.13 -10.48 -27.12
CA PRO A 102 15.41 -10.62 -28.38
C PRO A 102 13.90 -10.81 -28.17
N GLY A 103 13.49 -11.44 -27.06
CA GLY A 103 12.06 -11.60 -26.70
C GLY A 103 11.39 -10.28 -26.38
N ASP A 104 12.07 -9.34 -25.72
CA ASP A 104 11.55 -8.00 -25.44
C ASP A 104 11.37 -7.22 -26.75
N ALA A 105 12.34 -7.30 -27.66
CA ALA A 105 12.29 -6.69 -28.98
C ALA A 105 11.12 -7.24 -29.83
N ALA A 106 10.89 -8.55 -29.79
CA ALA A 106 9.78 -9.17 -30.51
C ALA A 106 8.41 -8.73 -29.96
N VAL A 107 8.26 -8.60 -28.64
CA VAL A 107 7.03 -8.07 -28.02
C VAL A 107 6.85 -6.59 -28.36
N ALA A 108 7.90 -5.78 -28.26
CA ALA A 108 7.87 -4.35 -28.60
C ALA A 108 7.44 -4.10 -30.04
N GLU A 109 7.94 -4.89 -30.99
CA GLU A 109 7.57 -4.80 -32.41
C GLU A 109 6.07 -5.09 -32.64
N ARG A 110 5.53 -6.10 -31.92
CA ARG A 110 4.09 -6.43 -32.01
C ARG A 110 3.24 -5.35 -31.39
N VAL A 111 3.61 -4.86 -30.20
CA VAL A 111 2.87 -3.78 -29.53
C VAL A 111 2.89 -2.51 -30.37
N ARG A 112 4.01 -2.18 -31.04
CA ARG A 112 4.11 -1.03 -31.93
C ARG A 112 3.08 -1.10 -33.08
N ARG A 113 2.78 -2.29 -33.60
CA ARG A 113 1.81 -2.50 -34.69
C ARG A 113 0.36 -2.27 -34.26
N THR A 114 0.06 -2.30 -32.98
CA THR A 114 -1.31 -2.04 -32.47
C THR A 114 -1.70 -0.57 -32.53
N GLY A 115 -0.75 0.35 -32.62
CA GLY A 115 -0.99 1.79 -32.55
C GLY A 115 -1.43 2.31 -31.18
N ALA A 116 -1.43 1.45 -30.16
CA ALA A 116 -1.79 1.84 -28.79
C ALA A 116 -0.73 2.77 -28.18
N THR A 117 -1.13 3.56 -27.20
CA THR A 117 -0.21 4.35 -26.37
C THR A 117 0.63 3.41 -25.48
N VAL A 118 1.95 3.39 -25.68
CA VAL A 118 2.85 2.46 -24.98
C VAL A 118 3.73 3.19 -23.99
N LEU A 119 3.88 2.61 -22.78
CA LEU A 119 4.86 2.97 -21.77
C LEU A 119 5.80 1.77 -21.54
N VAL A 120 7.10 1.96 -21.73
CA VAL A 120 8.11 0.95 -21.37
C VAL A 120 8.37 1.02 -19.87
N VAL A 121 8.12 -0.06 -19.16
CA VAL A 121 8.27 -0.16 -17.70
C VAL A 121 9.47 -1.04 -17.37
N ALA A 122 10.60 -0.41 -17.04
CA ALA A 122 11.81 -1.10 -16.63
C ALA A 122 11.69 -1.52 -15.15
N ASN A 123 11.30 -2.77 -14.92
CA ASN A 123 11.02 -3.30 -13.58
C ASN A 123 12.28 -3.90 -12.93
N LYS A 124 12.24 -4.10 -11.61
CA LYS A 124 13.29 -4.60 -10.72
C LYS A 124 14.45 -3.62 -10.53
N VAL A 125 14.16 -2.32 -10.62
CA VAL A 125 15.10 -1.24 -10.26
C VAL A 125 15.02 -1.02 -8.74
N ASP A 126 15.63 -1.92 -8.00
CA ASP A 126 15.53 -1.96 -6.53
C ASP A 126 16.45 -0.94 -5.84
N GLY A 127 17.42 -0.35 -6.56
CA GLY A 127 18.35 0.65 -6.06
C GLY A 127 18.85 1.59 -7.15
N GLU A 128 19.50 2.69 -6.75
CA GLU A 128 20.03 3.71 -7.65
C GLU A 128 21.12 3.16 -8.62
N ALA A 129 21.88 2.18 -8.17
CA ALA A 129 22.93 1.56 -8.99
C ALA A 129 22.40 0.95 -10.30
N ARG A 130 21.11 0.62 -10.39
CA ARG A 130 20.48 0.04 -11.58
C ARG A 130 19.74 1.05 -12.45
N GLU A 131 19.70 2.32 -12.07
CA GLU A 131 19.02 3.35 -12.86
C GLU A 131 19.71 3.59 -14.20
N SER A 132 21.03 3.40 -14.28
CA SER A 132 21.77 3.48 -15.55
C SER A 132 21.40 2.39 -16.55
N ASP A 133 21.07 1.17 -16.05
CA ASP A 133 20.80 0.01 -16.88
C ASP A 133 19.44 0.15 -17.63
N VAL A 134 18.57 1.01 -17.13
CA VAL A 134 17.24 1.30 -17.69
C VAL A 134 17.36 1.85 -19.11
N TRP A 135 18.39 2.64 -19.40
CA TRP A 135 18.58 3.29 -20.69
C TRP A 135 18.85 2.34 -21.85
N GLU A 136 19.22 1.08 -21.57
CA GLU A 136 19.36 0.07 -22.60
C GLU A 136 18.05 -0.17 -23.38
N PHE A 137 16.90 -0.01 -22.72
CA PHE A 137 15.56 -0.26 -23.27
C PHE A 137 15.05 0.86 -24.19
N VAL A 138 15.74 1.99 -24.29
CA VAL A 138 15.47 3.02 -25.31
C VAL A 138 15.59 2.43 -26.71
N LYS A 139 16.45 1.40 -26.89
CA LYS A 139 16.60 0.68 -28.15
C LYS A 139 15.32 0.01 -28.64
N LEU A 140 14.31 -0.16 -27.79
CA LEU A 140 12.99 -0.66 -28.20
C LEU A 140 12.21 0.36 -29.05
N GLY A 141 12.61 1.63 -29.08
CA GLY A 141 12.00 2.68 -29.90
C GLY A 141 10.54 3.00 -29.52
N LEU A 142 10.19 2.87 -28.23
CA LEU A 142 8.85 3.11 -27.67
C LEU A 142 8.85 4.25 -26.64
N GLY A 143 9.83 5.15 -26.72
CA GLY A 143 10.02 6.25 -25.77
C GLY A 143 10.92 5.90 -24.59
N ASP A 144 11.03 6.83 -23.64
CA ASP A 144 11.88 6.68 -22.48
C ASP A 144 11.32 5.64 -21.51
N PRO A 145 12.15 4.68 -21.04
CA PRO A 145 11.69 3.66 -20.12
C PRO A 145 11.52 4.20 -18.69
N TRP A 146 10.44 3.78 -18.02
CA TRP A 146 10.11 4.17 -16.66
C TRP A 146 10.73 3.19 -15.66
N PRO A 147 11.71 3.63 -14.85
CA PRO A 147 12.33 2.78 -13.84
C PRO A 147 11.37 2.55 -12.66
N VAL A 148 11.08 1.29 -12.36
CA VAL A 148 10.22 0.92 -11.22
C VAL A 148 10.75 -0.31 -10.50
N SER A 149 10.43 -0.42 -9.21
CA SER A 149 10.48 -1.69 -8.49
C SER A 149 9.07 -2.06 -8.07
N ALA A 150 8.45 -2.97 -8.79
CA ALA A 150 7.12 -3.47 -8.44
C ALA A 150 7.12 -4.16 -7.06
N LEU A 151 8.23 -4.82 -6.69
CA LEU A 151 8.38 -5.49 -5.39
C LEU A 151 8.45 -4.49 -4.24
N HIS A 152 9.26 -3.43 -4.39
CA HIS A 152 9.50 -2.45 -3.32
C HIS A 152 8.64 -1.18 -3.47
N GLY A 153 7.87 -1.04 -4.55
CA GLY A 153 7.02 0.11 -4.80
C GLY A 153 7.76 1.39 -5.22
N ARG A 154 9.10 1.30 -5.49
CA ARG A 154 9.89 2.44 -5.92
C ARG A 154 9.38 2.95 -7.26
N ARG A 155 9.06 4.26 -7.35
CA ARG A 155 8.56 4.96 -8.54
C ARG A 155 7.27 4.38 -9.16
N ALA A 156 6.57 3.49 -8.46
CA ALA A 156 5.28 2.97 -8.94
C ALA A 156 4.22 4.07 -9.00
N GLY A 157 4.26 5.05 -8.09
CA GLY A 157 3.37 6.20 -8.11
C GLY A 157 3.63 7.11 -9.31
N ASP A 158 4.91 7.36 -9.65
CA ASP A 158 5.28 8.19 -10.80
C ASP A 158 4.81 7.53 -12.12
N LEU A 159 4.94 6.20 -12.21
CA LEU A 159 4.39 5.43 -13.33
C LEU A 159 2.87 5.59 -13.44
N LEU A 160 2.14 5.48 -12.32
CA LEU A 160 0.68 5.61 -12.33
C LEU A 160 0.22 7.04 -12.67
N ASP A 161 0.95 8.06 -12.25
CA ASP A 161 0.72 9.44 -12.67
C ASP A 161 0.79 9.56 -14.20
N GLU A 162 1.78 8.91 -14.80
CA GLU A 162 1.98 8.92 -16.25
C GLU A 162 0.93 8.10 -16.99
N VAL A 163 0.49 6.97 -16.43
CA VAL A 163 -0.62 6.17 -16.95
C VAL A 163 -1.88 7.03 -17.02
N VAL A 164 -2.26 7.66 -15.92
CA VAL A 164 -3.48 8.49 -15.85
C VAL A 164 -3.42 9.68 -16.81
N ALA A 165 -2.23 10.29 -16.98
CA ALA A 165 -2.04 11.40 -17.93
C ALA A 165 -2.28 10.99 -19.41
N ARG A 166 -2.14 9.68 -19.72
CA ARG A 166 -2.32 9.13 -21.09
C ARG A 166 -3.67 8.45 -21.29
N LEU A 167 -4.47 8.26 -20.24
CA LEU A 167 -5.83 7.74 -20.40
C LEU A 167 -6.71 8.76 -21.16
N PRO A 168 -7.68 8.30 -21.96
CA PRO A 168 -8.65 9.18 -22.60
C PRO A 168 -9.31 10.12 -21.56
N PRO A 169 -9.66 11.36 -21.92
CA PRO A 169 -10.40 12.24 -21.00
C PRO A 169 -11.67 11.52 -20.51
N ALA A 170 -12.09 11.77 -19.26
CA ALA A 170 -13.37 11.28 -18.81
C ALA A 170 -14.44 11.87 -19.74
N ALA A 171 -15.42 11.06 -20.16
CA ALA A 171 -16.57 11.59 -20.89
C ALA A 171 -17.19 12.69 -19.99
N GLU A 172 -17.09 13.92 -20.44
CA GLU A 172 -17.77 15.03 -19.79
C GLU A 172 -19.26 14.81 -20.03
N ASP A 173 -20.05 14.62 -18.98
CA ASP A 173 -21.48 14.85 -19.04
C ASP A 173 -21.64 16.34 -19.36
N GLU A 174 -22.08 16.64 -20.59
CA GLU A 174 -22.53 17.97 -21.00
C GLU A 174 -23.78 18.34 -20.17
N ASP A 175 -23.58 18.82 -18.98
CA ASP A 175 -24.49 19.79 -18.36
C ASP A 175 -23.71 20.58 -17.30
N GLY A 176 -23.59 21.87 -17.60
CA GLY A 176 -22.75 22.80 -16.92
C GLY A 176 -23.18 23.10 -15.50
N ALA A 177 -22.25 23.69 -14.82
CA ALA A 177 -22.26 24.40 -13.55
C ALA A 177 -21.61 23.64 -12.38
N ALA A 178 -20.54 24.28 -11.92
CA ALA A 178 -19.93 24.12 -10.62
C ALA A 178 -20.83 23.48 -9.56
N ALA A 179 -20.59 22.21 -9.31
CA ALA A 179 -21.02 21.58 -8.07
C ALA A 179 -19.94 20.56 -7.66
N ALA A 180 -19.39 20.78 -6.49
CA ALA A 180 -18.76 19.72 -5.73
C ALA A 180 -19.71 18.51 -5.76
N GLY A 181 -19.36 17.47 -6.53
CA GLY A 181 -20.17 16.27 -6.62
C GLY A 181 -19.99 15.40 -5.38
N PRO A 182 -21.08 14.98 -4.74
CA PRO A 182 -21.02 13.84 -3.85
C PRO A 182 -21.18 12.55 -4.67
N GLY A 183 -20.27 11.58 -4.42
CA GLY A 183 -20.56 10.17 -4.33
C GLY A 183 -21.54 9.57 -5.33
N GLY A 184 -21.01 8.88 -6.35
CA GLY A 184 -21.66 7.67 -6.82
C GLY A 184 -21.61 6.62 -5.70
N ASP A 185 -22.69 5.88 -5.53
CA ASP A 185 -22.88 4.81 -4.57
C ASP A 185 -21.75 3.76 -4.68
N THR A 186 -20.70 4.02 -3.98
CA THR A 186 -19.81 3.00 -3.45
C THR A 186 -20.39 2.65 -2.08
N ALA A 187 -20.62 1.39 -1.80
CA ALA A 187 -20.69 0.92 -0.42
C ALA A 187 -19.63 1.71 0.34
N THR A 188 -20.06 2.52 1.27
CA THR A 188 -19.24 3.54 1.93
C THR A 188 -18.00 2.86 2.47
N ASP A 189 -16.81 3.44 2.24
CA ASP A 189 -15.52 3.01 2.84
C ASP A 189 -15.64 2.82 4.38
N ALA A 190 -16.72 3.31 4.98
CA ALA A 190 -17.12 3.09 6.36
C ALA A 190 -17.48 1.63 6.70
N ASP A 191 -17.89 0.81 5.73
CA ASP A 191 -18.28 -0.60 5.95
C ASP A 191 -17.11 -1.60 5.78
N ARG A 192 -15.96 -1.14 5.29
CA ARG A 192 -14.79 -1.99 5.13
C ARG A 192 -14.18 -2.31 6.51
N VAL A 193 -14.16 -3.61 6.86
CA VAL A 193 -13.53 -4.08 8.09
C VAL A 193 -12.01 -3.84 8.02
N PRO A 194 -11.42 -3.03 8.94
CA PRO A 194 -10.00 -2.77 8.91
C PRO A 194 -9.17 -4.02 9.21
N ALA A 195 -8.10 -4.22 8.43
CA ALA A 195 -7.19 -5.33 8.59
C ALA A 195 -6.03 -4.94 9.51
N VAL A 196 -5.80 -5.72 10.57
CA VAL A 196 -4.78 -5.46 11.59
C VAL A 196 -3.79 -6.61 11.65
N ALA A 197 -2.48 -6.31 11.53
CA ALA A 197 -1.40 -7.26 11.75
C ALA A 197 -0.87 -7.15 13.19
N ILE A 198 -0.77 -8.27 13.91
CA ILE A 198 -0.05 -8.33 15.18
C ILE A 198 1.35 -8.86 14.91
N VAL A 199 2.36 -8.03 15.07
CA VAL A 199 3.76 -8.33 14.77
C VAL A 199 4.66 -8.14 15.98
N GLY A 200 5.80 -8.80 15.96
CA GLY A 200 6.78 -8.80 17.04
C GLY A 200 7.62 -10.07 17.01
N ARG A 201 8.70 -10.10 17.78
CA ARG A 201 9.59 -11.27 17.90
C ARG A 201 8.86 -12.53 18.38
N PRO A 202 9.43 -13.71 18.22
CA PRO A 202 8.94 -14.91 18.91
C PRO A 202 8.83 -14.68 20.43
N ASN A 203 7.86 -15.29 21.07
CA ASN A 203 7.65 -15.31 22.52
C ASN A 203 7.36 -13.96 23.22
N VAL A 204 7.19 -12.86 22.49
CA VAL A 204 6.79 -11.56 23.08
C VAL A 204 5.33 -11.52 23.55
N GLY A 205 4.54 -12.57 23.27
CA GLY A 205 3.17 -12.71 23.77
C GLY A 205 2.08 -12.39 22.74
N LYS A 206 2.38 -12.41 21.42
CA LYS A 206 1.39 -12.16 20.33
C LYS A 206 0.16 -13.08 20.42
N SER A 207 0.39 -14.38 20.54
CA SER A 207 -0.71 -15.37 20.66
C SER A 207 -1.53 -15.18 21.93
N THR A 208 -0.89 -14.80 23.03
CA THR A 208 -1.58 -14.49 24.31
C THR A 208 -2.45 -13.25 24.14
N LEU A 209 -1.91 -12.19 23.49
CA LEU A 209 -2.65 -10.99 23.18
C LEU A 209 -3.85 -11.30 22.29
N PHE A 210 -3.65 -12.02 21.20
CA PHE A 210 -4.71 -12.38 20.25
C PHE A 210 -5.82 -13.20 20.95
N ASN A 211 -5.47 -14.23 21.72
CA ASN A 211 -6.44 -15.02 22.47
C ASN A 211 -7.20 -14.19 23.49
N ARG A 212 -6.55 -13.21 24.12
CA ARG A 212 -7.17 -12.27 25.05
C ARG A 212 -8.19 -11.39 24.31
N LEU A 213 -7.83 -10.80 23.17
CA LEU A 213 -8.71 -9.95 22.37
C LEU A 213 -9.97 -10.70 21.91
N ILE A 214 -9.85 -12.00 21.59
CA ILE A 214 -10.99 -12.84 21.22
C ILE A 214 -11.82 -13.23 22.46
N GLY A 215 -11.17 -13.55 23.59
CA GLY A 215 -11.81 -14.11 24.76
C GLY A 215 -12.50 -13.09 25.68
N ASP A 216 -11.97 -11.88 25.78
CA ASP A 216 -12.49 -10.82 26.65
C ASP A 216 -13.70 -10.09 26.02
N GLN A 217 -13.91 -10.25 24.73
CA GLN A 217 -15.06 -9.67 24.04
C GLN A 217 -16.07 -10.79 23.77
N ARG A 218 -17.34 -10.56 24.02
CA ARG A 218 -18.46 -11.43 23.64
C ARG A 218 -18.64 -11.44 22.10
N SER A 219 -17.57 -11.69 21.40
CA SER A 219 -17.43 -11.41 19.98
C SER A 219 -17.81 -12.62 19.17
N VAL A 220 -18.64 -12.42 18.17
CA VAL A 220 -18.85 -13.41 17.11
C VAL A 220 -17.55 -13.47 16.31
N VAL A 221 -16.85 -14.61 16.38
CA VAL A 221 -15.58 -14.83 15.65
C VAL A 221 -15.91 -15.56 14.36
N HIS A 222 -15.62 -14.96 13.23
CA HIS A 222 -15.73 -15.61 11.93
C HIS A 222 -14.31 -15.89 11.40
N ASP A 223 -14.02 -17.16 11.15
CA ASP A 223 -12.81 -17.57 10.44
C ASP A 223 -13.04 -17.42 8.95
N LEU A 224 -12.29 -16.52 8.34
CA LEU A 224 -12.30 -16.34 6.89
C LEU A 224 -11.12 -17.12 6.28
N PRO A 225 -11.35 -17.98 5.27
CA PRO A 225 -10.24 -18.56 4.52
C PRO A 225 -9.47 -17.42 3.85
N GLY A 226 -8.18 -17.26 4.20
CA GLY A 226 -7.32 -16.25 3.59
C GLY A 226 -7.13 -16.51 2.08
N THR A 227 -6.79 -15.47 1.36
CA THR A 227 -6.51 -15.49 -0.10
C THR A 227 -5.27 -16.33 -0.48
N THR A 228 -4.45 -16.75 0.49
CA THR A 228 -3.34 -17.68 0.30
C THR A 228 -3.61 -18.99 1.02
N ARG A 229 -3.24 -20.14 0.42
CA ARG A 229 -3.53 -21.51 0.89
C ARG A 229 -3.17 -21.83 2.36
N ASP A 230 -2.47 -20.93 3.07
CA ASP A 230 -1.96 -21.13 4.43
C ASP A 230 -2.30 -20.02 5.43
N SER A 231 -3.01 -18.94 5.06
CA SER A 231 -3.38 -17.84 5.97
C SER A 231 -4.86 -17.95 6.36
N ILE A 232 -5.12 -17.85 7.66
CA ILE A 232 -6.46 -17.74 8.22
C ILE A 232 -6.57 -16.36 8.83
N ASP A 233 -7.50 -15.55 8.35
CA ASP A 233 -7.84 -14.28 8.94
C ASP A 233 -9.01 -14.47 9.91
N THR A 234 -9.09 -13.61 10.91
CA THR A 234 -10.12 -13.70 11.95
C THR A 234 -10.79 -12.36 12.13
N GLU A 235 -12.09 -12.28 11.86
CA GLU A 235 -12.88 -11.10 12.21
C GLU A 235 -13.35 -11.16 13.65
N VAL A 236 -13.23 -10.03 14.33
CA VAL A 236 -13.63 -9.84 15.72
C VAL A 236 -14.54 -8.63 15.82
N GLU A 237 -15.73 -8.82 16.37
CA GLU A 237 -16.63 -7.71 16.70
C GLU A 237 -16.15 -7.02 17.97
N THR A 238 -16.01 -5.69 17.95
CA THR A 238 -15.58 -4.90 19.09
C THR A 238 -16.59 -3.77 19.35
N PRO A 239 -16.61 -3.14 20.54
CA PRO A 239 -17.47 -2.00 20.81
C PRO A 239 -17.26 -0.83 19.83
N GLU A 240 -16.06 -0.70 19.27
CA GLU A 240 -15.65 0.32 18.31
C GLU A 240 -15.89 -0.09 16.85
N GLY A 241 -16.41 -1.30 16.60
CA GLY A 241 -16.66 -1.85 15.28
C GLY A 241 -15.96 -3.17 15.02
N ARG A 242 -16.05 -3.65 13.79
CA ARG A 242 -15.39 -4.91 13.37
C ARG A 242 -13.94 -4.69 13.03
N ILE A 243 -13.07 -5.62 13.42
CA ILE A 243 -11.63 -5.65 13.12
C ILE A 243 -11.29 -7.03 12.56
N ARG A 244 -10.53 -7.07 11.48
CA ARG A 244 -9.99 -8.30 10.89
C ARG A 244 -8.52 -8.45 11.23
N PHE A 245 -8.15 -9.46 12.01
CA PHE A 245 -6.76 -9.81 12.27
C PHE A 245 -6.23 -10.72 11.16
N VAL A 246 -5.12 -10.33 10.52
CA VAL A 246 -4.51 -11.07 9.42
C VAL A 246 -3.44 -12.06 9.91
N ASP A 247 -3.26 -13.16 9.16
CA ASP A 247 -2.29 -14.24 9.44
C ASP A 247 -2.40 -14.84 10.86
N THR A 248 -3.62 -15.11 11.31
CA THR A 248 -3.87 -15.63 12.66
C THR A 248 -3.53 -17.12 12.81
N ALA A 249 -3.29 -17.85 11.72
CA ALA A 249 -2.95 -19.28 11.73
C ALA A 249 -1.71 -19.60 12.57
N GLY A 250 -0.68 -18.74 12.47
CA GLY A 250 0.53 -18.88 13.29
C GLY A 250 0.33 -18.55 14.76
N MET A 251 -0.68 -17.76 15.10
CA MET A 251 -1.00 -17.35 16.47
C MET A 251 -1.88 -18.39 17.20
N ARG A 252 -2.71 -19.16 16.49
CA ARG A 252 -3.59 -20.20 17.07
C ARG A 252 -2.88 -21.53 17.34
N ARG A 253 -1.89 -21.89 16.52
CA ARG A 253 -1.10 -23.09 16.77
C ARG A 253 -0.13 -22.81 17.91
N ARG A 254 -0.32 -23.43 19.07
CA ARG A 254 0.71 -23.49 20.11
C ARG A 254 1.96 -24.10 19.47
N SER A 255 2.94 -23.24 19.18
CA SER A 255 4.16 -23.64 18.52
C SER A 255 4.93 -24.66 19.36
N ARG A 256 5.03 -25.89 18.89
CA ARG A 256 6.20 -26.71 19.17
C ARG A 256 7.37 -26.02 18.47
N ILE A 257 8.34 -25.64 19.26
CA ILE A 257 9.53 -24.89 18.85
C ILE A 257 10.40 -25.85 18.03
N ASP A 258 10.57 -25.55 16.75
CA ASP A 258 11.67 -26.07 15.96
C ASP A 258 12.64 -24.92 15.63
N ALA A 259 13.91 -25.12 15.94
CA ALA A 259 15.00 -24.13 15.88
C ALA A 259 15.36 -23.64 14.46
N GLY A 260 14.58 -23.96 13.44
CA GLY A 260 14.73 -23.45 12.07
C GLY A 260 13.75 -22.33 11.70
N THR A 261 12.95 -21.83 12.63
CA THR A 261 11.70 -21.10 12.39
C THR A 261 11.81 -19.57 12.49
N GLU A 262 12.93 -18.99 12.92
CA GLU A 262 13.06 -17.53 13.10
C GLU A 262 12.94 -16.77 11.79
N TYR A 263 13.60 -17.24 10.73
CA TYR A 263 13.55 -16.61 9.40
C TYR A 263 12.14 -16.67 8.81
N TYR A 264 11.45 -17.81 8.93
CA TYR A 264 10.06 -17.95 8.45
C TYR A 264 9.07 -17.10 9.26
N SER A 265 9.33 -16.91 10.57
CA SER A 265 8.52 -16.05 11.42
C SER A 265 8.62 -14.58 11.01
N LEU A 266 9.83 -14.11 10.69
CA LEU A 266 10.06 -12.75 10.20
C LEU A 266 9.39 -12.51 8.84
N VAL A 267 9.56 -13.44 7.89
CA VAL A 267 8.94 -13.33 6.55
C VAL A 267 7.42 -13.30 6.63
N ARG A 268 6.81 -14.11 7.54
CA ARG A 268 5.36 -14.07 7.78
C ARG A 268 4.92 -12.75 8.40
N ALA A 269 5.64 -12.24 9.40
CA ALA A 269 5.36 -10.95 10.02
C ALA A 269 5.39 -9.81 8.98
N LEU A 270 6.36 -9.85 8.06
CA LEU A 270 6.47 -8.88 6.98
C LEU A 270 5.29 -8.97 6.00
N ARG A 271 4.88 -10.20 5.61
CA ARG A 271 3.69 -10.41 4.76
C ARG A 271 2.41 -9.93 5.44
N ALA A 272 2.26 -10.20 6.74
CA ALA A 272 1.11 -9.74 7.50
C ALA A 272 1.04 -8.20 7.51
N VAL A 273 2.18 -7.51 7.71
CA VAL A 273 2.25 -6.04 7.60
C VAL A 273 1.86 -5.57 6.21
N ASP A 274 2.35 -6.25 5.16
CA ASP A 274 2.05 -5.88 3.77
C ASP A 274 0.58 -6.07 3.39
N SER A 275 -0.16 -6.95 4.08
CA SER A 275 -1.60 -7.22 3.85
C SER A 275 -2.55 -6.49 4.82
N ALA A 276 -2.01 -5.78 5.82
CA ALA A 276 -2.79 -5.09 6.82
C ALA A 276 -2.93 -3.58 6.54
N ASP A 277 -4.00 -2.99 7.07
CA ASP A 277 -4.19 -1.54 7.08
C ASP A 277 -3.44 -0.89 8.26
N LEU A 278 -3.29 -1.64 9.38
CA LEU A 278 -2.61 -1.20 10.61
C LEU A 278 -1.73 -2.30 11.18
N ALA A 279 -0.76 -1.91 12.00
CA ALA A 279 0.09 -2.83 12.71
C ALA A 279 0.06 -2.61 14.23
N VAL A 280 0.02 -3.71 14.98
CA VAL A 280 0.31 -3.74 16.42
C VAL A 280 1.71 -4.32 16.61
N LEU A 281 2.65 -3.48 16.97
CA LEU A 281 4.01 -3.90 17.31
C LEU A 281 4.06 -4.32 18.78
N VAL A 282 4.19 -5.61 19.04
CA VAL A 282 4.29 -6.17 20.40
C VAL A 282 5.76 -6.33 20.76
N ILE A 283 6.18 -5.66 21.83
CA ILE A 283 7.54 -5.70 22.38
C ILE A 283 7.49 -6.33 23.78
N ASP A 284 8.42 -7.22 24.06
CA ASP A 284 8.62 -7.75 25.41
C ASP A 284 9.33 -6.72 26.28
N ALA A 285 8.60 -6.08 27.17
CA ALA A 285 9.16 -5.02 28.00
C ALA A 285 10.22 -5.54 28.98
N SER A 286 10.20 -6.84 29.33
CA SER A 286 11.21 -7.42 30.22
C SER A 286 12.60 -7.55 29.57
N GLU A 287 12.66 -7.55 28.23
CA GLU A 287 13.90 -7.58 27.45
C GLU A 287 14.28 -6.19 26.89
N GLY A 288 13.37 -5.22 27.00
CA GLY A 288 13.51 -3.90 26.38
C GLY A 288 13.38 -3.94 24.87
N VAL A 289 13.75 -2.81 24.21
CA VAL A 289 13.72 -2.69 22.75
C VAL A 289 14.98 -3.30 22.15
N THR A 290 14.85 -4.39 21.41
CA THR A 290 15.97 -5.05 20.75
C THR A 290 16.17 -4.58 19.30
N HIS A 291 17.31 -4.93 18.69
CA HIS A 291 17.55 -4.66 17.26
C HIS A 291 16.54 -5.33 16.32
N GLN A 292 16.00 -6.50 16.72
CA GLN A 292 14.95 -7.15 15.94
C GLN A 292 13.62 -6.37 15.98
N ASP A 293 13.27 -5.83 17.15
CA ASP A 293 12.08 -4.97 17.30
C ASP A 293 12.23 -3.70 16.48
N GLN A 294 13.43 -3.09 16.49
CA GLN A 294 13.72 -1.91 15.69
C GLN A 294 13.58 -2.19 14.19
N ARG A 295 14.14 -3.29 13.67
CA ARG A 295 14.00 -3.68 12.26
C ARG A 295 12.55 -3.92 11.85
N LEU A 296 11.75 -4.53 12.72
CA LEU A 296 10.31 -4.71 12.48
C LEU A 296 9.59 -3.37 12.44
N ALA A 297 9.90 -2.47 13.36
CA ALA A 297 9.36 -1.13 13.43
C ALA A 297 9.70 -0.32 12.16
N GLU A 298 10.97 -0.33 11.73
CA GLU A 298 11.42 0.31 10.48
C GLU A 298 10.66 -0.21 9.25
N ARG A 299 10.39 -1.51 9.22
CA ARG A 299 9.63 -2.12 8.12
C ARG A 299 8.16 -1.71 8.13
N ILE A 300 7.53 -1.60 9.30
CA ILE A 300 6.16 -1.12 9.44
C ILE A 300 6.08 0.35 8.98
N ASP A 301 7.00 1.18 9.42
CA ASP A 301 7.08 2.59 9.02
C ASP A 301 7.25 2.72 7.50
N ALA A 302 8.16 1.96 6.91
CA ALA A 302 8.38 1.92 5.46
C ALA A 302 7.16 1.44 4.66
N SER A 303 6.29 0.59 5.23
CA SER A 303 5.04 0.16 4.59
C SER A 303 3.96 1.26 4.60
N GLY A 304 4.12 2.27 5.45
CA GLY A 304 3.16 3.36 5.61
C GLY A 304 1.91 2.94 6.37
N ASN A 305 2.01 1.95 7.27
CA ASN A 305 0.90 1.53 8.11
C ASN A 305 0.90 2.31 9.43
N PRO A 306 -0.25 2.84 9.87
CA PRO A 306 -0.41 3.32 11.24
C PRO A 306 -0.03 2.22 12.22
N THR A 307 0.64 2.60 13.32
CA THR A 307 1.21 1.64 14.25
C THR A 307 0.75 1.93 15.67
N VAL A 308 0.39 0.89 16.41
CA VAL A 308 0.22 0.94 17.86
C VAL A 308 1.29 0.05 18.49
N ILE A 309 2.03 0.58 19.45
CA ILE A 309 3.08 -0.15 20.16
C ILE A 309 2.50 -0.68 21.47
N LEU A 310 2.60 -2.00 21.69
CA LEU A 310 2.28 -2.63 22.97
C LEU A 310 3.57 -3.09 23.65
N LEU A 311 3.90 -2.44 24.77
CA LEU A 311 4.94 -2.92 25.71
C LEU A 311 4.30 -3.98 26.60
N ASN A 312 4.42 -5.23 26.18
CA ASN A 312 3.84 -6.38 26.86
C ASN A 312 4.71 -6.84 28.03
N LYS A 313 4.15 -7.62 28.95
CA LYS A 313 4.76 -8.10 30.19
C LYS A 313 5.17 -6.94 31.13
N TRP A 314 4.46 -5.83 31.07
CA TRP A 314 4.74 -4.63 31.88
C TRP A 314 4.63 -4.88 33.38
N GLU A 315 3.89 -5.91 33.78
CA GLU A 315 3.68 -6.30 35.19
C GLU A 315 4.92 -6.85 35.86
N VAL A 316 5.89 -7.37 35.10
CA VAL A 316 7.11 -7.98 35.69
C VAL A 316 8.20 -6.94 35.96
N LEU A 317 8.02 -5.69 35.51
CA LEU A 317 9.01 -4.62 35.64
C LEU A 317 8.82 -3.83 36.95
N ASP A 318 9.92 -3.48 37.61
CA ASP A 318 9.97 -2.46 38.64
C ASP A 318 9.93 -1.03 38.05
N ALA A 319 10.01 -0.01 38.91
CA ALA A 319 9.90 1.39 38.49
C ALA A 319 11.09 1.86 37.62
N GLU A 320 12.29 1.38 37.91
CA GLU A 320 13.54 1.74 37.23
C GLU A 320 13.53 1.12 35.82
N ALA A 321 13.27 -0.17 35.68
CA ALA A 321 13.16 -0.87 34.41
C ALA A 321 12.03 -0.28 33.50
N ARG A 322 10.91 0.17 34.11
CA ARG A 322 9.84 0.88 33.36
C ARG A 322 10.29 2.19 32.76
N ALA A 323 11.08 2.97 33.51
CA ALA A 323 11.64 4.22 33.02
C ALA A 323 12.63 3.97 31.88
N ASP A 324 13.47 2.97 32.06
CA ASP A 324 14.52 2.56 31.09
C ASP A 324 13.91 2.11 29.74
N VAL A 325 12.92 1.20 29.78
CA VAL A 325 12.23 0.74 28.56
C VAL A 325 11.50 1.88 27.87
N SER A 326 10.89 2.79 28.64
CA SER A 326 10.23 3.97 28.07
C SER A 326 11.23 4.89 27.36
N ALA A 327 12.44 5.07 27.92
CA ALA A 327 13.51 5.83 27.28
C ALA A 327 14.05 5.13 26.01
N GLN A 328 14.21 3.80 26.05
CA GLN A 328 14.62 3.01 24.89
C GLN A 328 13.62 3.12 23.73
N VAL A 329 12.32 3.12 24.01
CA VAL A 329 11.28 3.33 22.99
C VAL A 329 11.43 4.71 22.35
N ALA A 330 11.59 5.76 23.16
CA ALA A 330 11.74 7.12 22.67
C ALA A 330 13.02 7.31 21.82
N ASP A 331 14.11 6.64 22.19
CA ASP A 331 15.40 6.73 21.49
C ASP A 331 15.41 5.85 20.21
N ARG A 332 15.17 4.55 20.35
CA ARG A 332 15.33 3.58 19.27
C ARG A 332 14.18 3.56 18.27
N LEU A 333 12.98 3.98 18.69
CA LEU A 333 11.78 4.05 17.84
C LEU A 333 11.32 5.51 17.60
N HIS A 334 12.26 6.46 17.62
CA HIS A 334 11.98 7.89 17.45
C HIS A 334 11.24 8.22 16.13
N PHE A 335 11.40 7.41 15.08
CA PHE A 335 10.65 7.53 13.82
C PHE A 335 9.17 7.16 13.96
N LEU A 336 8.78 6.41 15.01
CA LEU A 336 7.40 6.14 15.41
C LEU A 336 6.95 7.00 16.61
N ALA A 337 7.55 8.16 16.83
CA ALA A 337 7.29 9.01 18.00
C ALA A 337 5.81 9.41 18.18
N THR A 338 5.02 9.40 17.13
CA THR A 338 3.59 9.70 17.18
C THR A 338 2.72 8.46 17.42
N ALA A 339 3.29 7.25 17.42
CA ALA A 339 2.57 6.02 17.66
C ALA A 339 2.13 5.91 19.12
N PRO A 340 0.86 5.55 19.42
CA PRO A 340 0.42 5.26 20.78
C PRO A 340 1.22 4.12 21.39
N VAL A 341 1.73 4.33 22.60
CA VAL A 341 2.47 3.32 23.35
C VAL A 341 1.60 2.84 24.53
N ILE A 342 1.11 1.61 24.44
CA ILE A 342 0.31 0.97 25.49
C ILE A 342 1.24 0.14 26.36
N LYS A 343 1.23 0.39 27.67
CA LYS A 343 2.02 -0.30 28.69
C LYS A 343 1.11 -1.31 29.40
N GLY A 344 1.17 -2.58 28.96
CA GLY A 344 0.17 -3.55 29.35
C GLY A 344 0.68 -4.97 29.53
N SER A 345 -0.25 -5.85 29.80
CA SER A 345 0.00 -7.29 29.95
C SER A 345 -1.07 -8.10 29.24
N ALA A 346 -0.68 -8.81 28.21
CA ALA A 346 -1.55 -9.74 27.52
C ALA A 346 -1.98 -10.91 28.43
N LEU A 347 -1.15 -11.27 29.42
CA LEU A 347 -1.43 -12.34 30.35
C LEU A 347 -2.51 -11.95 31.37
N THR A 348 -2.37 -10.78 32.02
CA THR A 348 -3.29 -10.32 33.06
C THR A 348 -4.48 -9.52 32.53
N GLY A 349 -4.42 -9.04 31.27
CA GLY A 349 -5.40 -8.14 30.66
C GLY A 349 -5.20 -6.67 31.00
N LYS A 350 -4.20 -6.33 31.84
CA LYS A 350 -3.97 -4.95 32.25
C LYS A 350 -3.69 -4.06 31.06
N ALA A 351 -4.44 -2.97 30.92
CA ALA A 351 -4.39 -1.95 29.87
C ALA A 351 -4.70 -2.45 28.44
N ILE A 352 -5.03 -3.75 28.23
CA ILE A 352 -5.36 -4.27 26.88
C ILE A 352 -6.66 -3.65 26.33
N HIS A 353 -7.58 -3.25 27.21
CA HIS A 353 -8.80 -2.53 26.82
C HIS A 353 -8.53 -1.20 26.10
N GLN A 354 -7.32 -0.63 26.21
CA GLN A 354 -6.92 0.59 25.49
C GLN A 354 -6.51 0.32 24.03
N LEU A 355 -6.26 -0.94 23.66
CA LEU A 355 -5.73 -1.28 22.34
C LEU A 355 -6.79 -1.07 21.24
N VAL A 356 -8.00 -1.55 21.47
CA VAL A 356 -9.08 -1.44 20.47
C VAL A 356 -9.46 0.01 20.19
N PRO A 357 -9.68 0.89 21.18
CA PRO A 357 -9.87 2.32 20.95
C PRO A 357 -8.70 2.98 20.20
N ALA A 358 -7.46 2.63 20.53
CA ALA A 358 -6.28 3.17 19.84
C ALA A 358 -6.22 2.72 18.37
N LEU A 359 -6.61 1.47 18.08
CA LEU A 359 -6.74 0.98 16.71
C LEU A 359 -7.85 1.70 15.95
N ALA A 360 -9.03 1.88 16.56
CA ALA A 360 -10.15 2.60 15.94
C ALA A 360 -9.76 4.05 15.58
N GLN A 361 -9.12 4.78 16.50
CA GLN A 361 -8.61 6.11 16.23
C GLN A 361 -7.61 6.13 15.08
N ALA A 362 -6.71 5.14 15.02
CA ALA A 362 -5.73 5.04 13.94
C ALA A 362 -6.39 4.75 12.58
N VAL A 363 -7.45 3.91 12.53
CA VAL A 363 -8.27 3.66 11.34
C VAL A 363 -8.94 4.94 10.87
N ASP A 364 -9.61 5.66 11.78
CA ASP A 364 -10.33 6.89 11.45
C ASP A 364 -9.39 7.94 10.87
N ALA A 365 -8.22 8.11 11.48
CA ALA A 365 -7.21 9.03 10.98
C ALA A 365 -6.64 8.60 9.63
N TYR A 366 -6.43 7.29 9.41
CA TYR A 366 -5.90 6.71 8.19
C TYR A 366 -6.84 6.88 7.00
N ARG A 367 -8.17 6.81 7.25
CA ARG A 367 -9.22 6.95 6.24
C ARG A 367 -9.73 8.37 6.07
N ARG A 368 -9.22 9.32 6.87
CA ARG A 368 -9.75 10.68 6.90
C ARG A 368 -9.62 11.38 5.56
N ARG A 369 -10.76 11.82 5.04
CA ARG A 369 -10.84 12.71 3.88
C ARG A 369 -10.91 14.16 4.36
N VAL A 370 -10.01 14.98 3.81
CA VAL A 370 -9.89 16.39 4.15
C VAL A 370 -10.50 17.24 3.03
N PRO A 371 -11.43 18.16 3.33
CA PRO A 371 -11.95 19.06 2.33
C PRO A 371 -10.86 19.91 1.68
N THR A 372 -10.84 19.97 0.35
CA THR A 372 -9.78 20.69 -0.40
C THR A 372 -9.68 22.16 0.00
N ARG A 373 -10.82 22.80 0.32
CA ARG A 373 -10.86 24.20 0.78
C ARG A 373 -10.10 24.36 2.10
N GLU A 374 -10.39 23.50 3.07
CA GLU A 374 -9.78 23.56 4.40
C GLU A 374 -8.28 23.23 4.33
N LEU A 375 -7.89 22.22 3.54
CA LEU A 375 -6.49 21.90 3.25
C LEU A 375 -5.73 23.12 2.75
N ASN A 376 -6.29 23.85 1.78
CA ASN A 376 -5.63 25.04 1.21
C ASN A 376 -5.59 26.20 2.20
N GLN A 377 -6.60 26.37 3.06
CA GLN A 377 -6.58 27.38 4.13
C GLN A 377 -5.46 27.11 5.13
N VAL A 378 -5.30 25.84 5.58
CA VAL A 378 -4.23 25.45 6.50
C VAL A 378 -2.84 25.68 5.89
N LEU A 379 -2.65 25.31 4.63
CA LEU A 379 -1.38 25.51 3.94
C LEU A 379 -1.08 27.00 3.70
N GLN A 380 -2.08 27.81 3.40
CA GLN A 380 -1.91 29.26 3.29
C GLN A 380 -1.52 29.88 4.65
N ALA A 381 -2.18 29.50 5.74
CA ALA A 381 -1.83 29.93 7.09
C ALA A 381 -0.41 29.48 7.49
N ALA A 382 -0.04 28.24 7.15
CA ALA A 382 1.30 27.72 7.39
C ALA A 382 2.37 28.52 6.62
N GLN A 383 2.12 28.84 5.35
CA GLN A 383 3.02 29.65 4.53
C GLN A 383 3.12 31.11 5.00
N ALA A 384 2.02 31.67 5.53
CA ALA A 384 2.01 33.02 6.09
C ALA A 384 2.82 33.07 7.40
N ALA A 385 2.70 32.05 8.26
CA ALA A 385 3.44 31.96 9.51
C ALA A 385 4.95 31.71 9.29
N HIS A 386 5.29 30.79 8.37
CA HIS A 386 6.67 30.45 8.02
C HIS A 386 6.78 30.29 6.50
N PRO A 387 7.18 31.34 5.78
CA PRO A 387 7.37 31.28 4.34
C PRO A 387 8.44 30.24 3.95
N ALA A 388 8.24 29.54 2.83
CA ALA A 388 9.25 28.63 2.30
C ALA A 388 10.51 29.44 1.91
N PRO A 389 11.72 28.92 2.22
CA PRO A 389 12.97 29.57 1.81
C PRO A 389 13.08 29.69 0.28
N VAL A 390 12.50 28.72 -0.43
CA VAL A 390 12.45 28.67 -1.90
C VAL A 390 11.07 28.17 -2.32
N GLY A 391 10.46 28.85 -3.29
CA GLY A 391 9.18 28.43 -3.85
C GLY A 391 7.97 28.83 -3.01
N ARG A 392 6.79 28.54 -3.55
CA ARG A 392 5.50 28.81 -2.95
C ARG A 392 4.51 27.73 -3.38
N ILE A 393 3.69 27.25 -2.45
CA ILE A 393 2.55 26.37 -2.75
C ILE A 393 1.42 27.23 -3.32
N LEU A 394 0.95 26.86 -4.48
CA LEU A 394 -0.15 27.54 -5.18
C LEU A 394 -1.50 26.99 -4.69
N TYR A 395 -1.61 25.67 -4.64
CA TYR A 395 -2.77 24.94 -4.11
C TYR A 395 -2.36 23.49 -3.77
N ALA A 396 -3.25 22.77 -3.09
CA ALA A 396 -3.07 21.37 -2.77
C ALA A 396 -4.37 20.59 -2.85
N THR A 397 -4.26 19.29 -3.07
CA THR A 397 -5.38 18.35 -3.07
C THR A 397 -4.98 17.08 -2.30
N GLN A 398 -5.96 16.39 -1.72
CA GLN A 398 -5.75 15.05 -1.19
C GLN A 398 -6.02 14.04 -2.31
N GLY A 399 -4.97 13.33 -2.76
CA GLY A 399 -5.05 12.34 -3.82
C GLY A 399 -5.48 10.95 -3.33
N ALA A 400 -5.12 10.58 -2.09
CA ALA A 400 -5.49 9.31 -1.47
C ALA A 400 -5.74 9.50 0.03
N ALA A 401 -6.57 8.63 0.62
CA ALA A 401 -6.82 8.61 2.05
C ALA A 401 -5.94 7.57 2.78
N GLU A 402 -5.60 6.47 2.17
CA GLU A 402 -4.94 5.31 2.79
C GLU A 402 -3.55 5.03 2.18
N PRO A 403 -2.46 5.59 2.72
CA PRO A 403 -2.38 6.67 3.72
C PRO A 403 -2.76 8.04 3.15
N PRO A 404 -3.15 9.01 4.02
CA PRO A 404 -3.41 10.38 3.60
C PRO A 404 -2.25 10.94 2.78
N THR A 405 -2.52 11.18 1.49
CA THR A 405 -1.53 11.64 0.52
C THR A 405 -1.96 12.98 -0.03
N PHE A 406 -1.17 14.03 0.25
CA PHE A 406 -1.45 15.38 -0.20
C PHE A 406 -0.51 15.76 -1.34
N THR A 407 -1.08 16.18 -2.46
CA THR A 407 -0.32 16.70 -3.61
C THR A 407 -0.26 18.21 -3.52
N LEU A 408 0.94 18.74 -3.33
CA LEU A 408 1.23 20.17 -3.24
C LEU A 408 1.69 20.67 -4.62
N PHE A 409 0.95 21.58 -5.21
CA PHE A 409 1.33 22.22 -6.47
C PHE A 409 2.11 23.49 -6.14
N ALA A 410 3.40 23.51 -6.47
CA ALA A 410 4.31 24.58 -6.14
C ALA A 410 5.02 25.12 -7.41
N ASN A 411 5.41 26.40 -7.38
CA ASN A 411 6.15 27.02 -8.46
C ASN A 411 7.62 26.60 -8.54
N ARG A 412 8.17 26.04 -7.45
CA ARG A 412 9.54 25.51 -7.33
C ARG A 412 9.55 24.32 -6.39
N GLU A 413 10.64 23.57 -6.40
CA GLU A 413 10.88 22.49 -5.45
C GLU A 413 10.97 23.05 -4.02
N LEU A 414 10.33 22.35 -3.07
CA LEU A 414 10.31 22.75 -1.67
C LEU A 414 11.36 21.95 -0.90
N PRO A 415 12.13 22.61 0.01
CA PRO A 415 13.12 21.90 0.81
C PRO A 415 12.50 20.81 1.70
N PRO A 416 13.17 19.66 1.92
CA PRO A 416 12.67 18.58 2.77
C PRO A 416 12.34 19.02 4.20
N THR A 417 13.10 19.97 4.74
CA THR A 417 12.84 20.56 6.07
C THR A 417 11.51 21.31 6.12
N TYR A 418 11.16 22.00 5.03
CA TYR A 418 9.90 22.71 4.92
C TYR A 418 8.73 21.74 4.75
N LEU A 419 8.91 20.65 4.01
CA LEU A 419 7.89 19.60 3.88
C LEU A 419 7.58 18.96 5.23
N ARG A 420 8.58 18.70 6.08
CA ARG A 420 8.36 18.20 7.45
C ARG A 420 7.57 19.19 8.32
N TYR A 421 7.82 20.49 8.16
CA TYR A 421 7.05 21.53 8.84
C TYR A 421 5.57 21.49 8.40
N LEU A 422 5.32 21.41 7.08
CA LEU A 422 3.96 21.33 6.55
C LEU A 422 3.25 20.05 6.99
N GLU A 423 3.94 18.91 6.95
CA GLU A 423 3.41 17.63 7.43
C GLU A 423 2.96 17.73 8.88
N ARG A 424 3.80 18.29 9.74
CA ARG A 424 3.44 18.50 11.15
C ARG A 424 2.20 19.39 11.29
N ARG A 425 2.10 20.48 10.54
CA ARG A 425 0.95 21.38 10.58
C ARG A 425 -0.34 20.70 10.11
N LEU A 426 -0.27 19.91 9.05
CA LEU A 426 -1.40 19.13 8.57
C LEU A 426 -1.83 18.06 9.58
N ARG A 427 -0.86 17.36 10.17
CA ARG A 427 -1.09 16.34 11.19
C ARG A 427 -1.77 16.91 12.43
N GLU A 428 -1.32 18.08 12.90
CA GLU A 428 -1.90 18.76 14.05
C GLU A 428 -3.34 19.24 13.76
N HIS A 429 -3.55 19.89 12.62
CA HIS A 429 -4.84 20.51 12.31
C HIS A 429 -5.92 19.46 11.99
N PHE A 430 -5.60 18.43 11.26
CA PHE A 430 -6.53 17.38 10.86
C PHE A 430 -6.55 16.19 11.81
N GLU A 431 -5.92 16.28 12.97
CA GLU A 431 -5.87 15.22 13.99
C GLU A 431 -5.50 13.85 13.40
N LEU A 432 -4.48 13.83 12.50
CA LEU A 432 -4.07 12.61 11.82
C LEU A 432 -3.26 11.65 12.71
N GLY A 433 -3.05 12.00 13.98
CA GLY A 433 -2.38 11.15 14.97
C GLY A 433 -1.06 10.57 14.48
N ASN A 434 -0.90 9.26 14.61
CA ASN A 434 0.25 8.48 14.16
C ASN A 434 0.14 7.98 12.71
N THR A 435 -0.91 8.37 12.00
CA THR A 435 -1.10 7.97 10.60
C THR A 435 0.03 8.52 9.74
N PRO A 436 0.71 7.69 8.93
CA PRO A 436 1.69 8.18 7.96
C PRO A 436 1.06 9.15 6.97
N VAL A 437 1.66 10.31 6.81
CA VAL A 437 1.22 11.35 5.86
C VAL A 437 2.24 11.43 4.73
N LYS A 438 1.76 11.37 3.48
CA LYS A 438 2.62 11.51 2.30
C LYS A 438 2.40 12.88 1.67
N LEU A 439 3.49 13.65 1.52
CA LEU A 439 3.48 14.91 0.77
C LEU A 439 4.17 14.68 -0.58
N ARG A 440 3.46 14.99 -1.66
CA ARG A 440 4.00 14.97 -3.02
C ARG A 440 4.05 16.39 -3.53
N VAL A 441 5.21 16.84 -4.02
CA VAL A 441 5.35 18.17 -4.62
C VAL A 441 5.31 18.02 -6.13
N ARG A 442 4.40 18.76 -6.78
CA ARG A 442 4.35 18.89 -8.23
C ARG A 442 4.70 20.33 -8.61
N ARG A 443 5.62 20.47 -9.53
CA ARG A 443 5.97 21.76 -10.12
C ARG A 443 4.94 22.11 -11.19
N ARG A 444 4.45 23.34 -11.12
CA ARG A 444 3.55 23.92 -12.13
C ARG A 444 4.20 25.12 -12.77
#